data_7d1f2e5acc9af0fcdf9523669b719d23
#
_entry.id   7d1f2e5acc9af0fcdf9523669b719d23
#
_cell.length_a   1.000
_cell.length_b   1.000
_cell.length_c   1.000
_cell.angle_alpha   90.00
_cell.angle_beta   90.00
_cell.angle_gamma   90.00
#
_symmetry.space_group_name_H-M   'P 1'
#
loop_
_entity.id
_entity.type
_entity.pdbx_description
1 polymer ?
#
loop_
_entity_poly.entity_id
_entity_poly.type
_entity_poly.pdbx_seq_one_letter_code
_entity_poly.pdbx_strand_id
1 'polypeptide(L)'
;MEVIRNAKDLQIYIANAKNKGLKIGFAPTMGALHGGHLSLYERARKENDIVVSSIFVNPTQFNNPEDLEKYPRTIEADIDLLEKTKNVDAVYTPSVEDLYPNGLERKSYDFDGLENEMEGKSRPGHFDGVGTVVEELFRQVQPDNAYFGDKDFQQLAIIKKLVQKLKLPINIVGMPIFREESGLAMSSRNMRLSPEQRDKAKLIYATLVKANEMFRKSSLSDVKIFVEKTFEDSDFELEYFIIANEETLKEADKIENGRSYRAFIGVLVDGVRLIDNIHLD
;
A
#
# COMPACT_ATOMS: atom_id res chain seq x y z
N MET A 1 -18.75 1.72 16.55
CA MET A 1 -18.39 1.82 15.10
C MET A 1 -19.56 1.30 14.27
N GLU A 2 -19.92 1.96 13.16
CA GLU A 2 -20.97 1.48 12.26
C GLU A 2 -20.41 0.53 11.18
N VAL A 3 -21.09 -0.58 10.94
CA VAL A 3 -20.69 -1.54 9.87
C VAL A 3 -21.64 -1.37 8.69
N ILE A 4 -21.10 -0.84 7.59
CA ILE A 4 -21.86 -0.50 6.38
C ILE A 4 -21.53 -1.52 5.29
N ARG A 5 -22.56 -2.20 4.77
CA ARG A 5 -22.38 -3.34 3.87
C ARG A 5 -22.76 -3.10 2.41
N ASN A 6 -23.28 -1.92 2.10
CA ASN A 6 -23.68 -1.58 0.72
C ASN A 6 -23.50 -0.09 0.43
N ALA A 7 -23.42 0.24 -0.85
CA ALA A 7 -23.17 1.61 -1.32
C ALA A 7 -24.27 2.61 -0.94
N LYS A 8 -25.54 2.17 -0.86
CA LYS A 8 -26.68 3.04 -0.52
C LYS A 8 -26.59 3.53 0.92
N ASP A 9 -26.32 2.63 1.87
CA ASP A 9 -26.19 2.98 3.29
C ASP A 9 -24.96 3.87 3.51
N LEU A 10 -23.83 3.57 2.81
CA LEU A 10 -22.67 4.44 2.82
C LEU A 10 -23.00 5.85 2.33
N GLN A 11 -23.73 5.97 1.23
CA GLN A 11 -24.15 7.28 0.70
C GLN A 11 -24.93 8.07 1.73
N ILE A 12 -25.87 7.45 2.45
CA ILE A 12 -26.65 8.09 3.51
C ILE A 12 -25.74 8.55 4.65
N TYR A 13 -24.80 7.68 5.09
CA TYR A 13 -23.85 7.99 6.15
C TYR A 13 -22.98 9.20 5.79
N ILE A 14 -22.37 9.20 4.60
CA ILE A 14 -21.52 10.27 4.09
C ILE A 14 -22.29 11.59 3.91
N ALA A 15 -23.51 11.53 3.36
CA ALA A 15 -24.36 12.72 3.21
C ALA A 15 -24.68 13.36 4.57
N ASN A 16 -24.98 12.56 5.58
CA ASN A 16 -25.24 13.04 6.95
C ASN A 16 -24.00 13.70 7.56
N ALA A 17 -22.81 13.14 7.35
CA ALA A 17 -21.57 13.72 7.81
C ALA A 17 -21.29 15.08 7.15
N LYS A 18 -21.43 15.16 5.82
CA LYS A 18 -21.21 16.38 5.04
C LYS A 18 -22.22 17.47 5.36
N ASN A 19 -23.49 17.12 5.56
CA ASN A 19 -24.51 18.09 5.97
C ASN A 19 -24.22 18.73 7.34
N LYS A 20 -23.44 18.04 8.19
CA LYS A 20 -22.95 18.56 9.47
C LYS A 20 -21.61 19.32 9.34
N GLY A 21 -21.05 19.42 8.15
CA GLY A 21 -19.75 20.04 7.90
C GLY A 21 -18.55 19.25 8.46
N LEU A 22 -18.70 17.93 8.70
CA LEU A 22 -17.65 17.10 9.29
C LEU A 22 -16.59 16.73 8.24
N LYS A 23 -15.34 16.83 8.64
CA LYS A 23 -14.18 16.44 7.85
C LYS A 23 -14.01 14.92 7.87
N ILE A 24 -13.87 14.30 6.70
CA ILE A 24 -13.84 12.85 6.52
C ILE A 24 -12.41 12.38 6.22
N GLY A 25 -11.86 11.52 7.09
CA GLY A 25 -10.65 10.76 6.84
C GLY A 25 -10.98 9.35 6.35
N PHE A 26 -10.20 8.84 5.40
CA PHE A 26 -10.41 7.52 4.80
C PHE A 26 -9.12 6.72 4.70
N ALA A 27 -9.15 5.44 5.06
CA ALA A 27 -8.06 4.52 4.79
C ALA A 27 -8.63 3.21 4.21
N PRO A 28 -8.49 2.99 2.89
CA PRO A 28 -8.92 1.75 2.24
C PRO A 28 -7.95 0.61 2.53
N THR A 29 -8.50 -0.60 2.72
CA THR A 29 -7.71 -1.82 2.95
C THR A 29 -8.31 -3.03 2.22
N MET A 30 -7.54 -4.09 2.14
CA MET A 30 -8.03 -5.39 1.69
C MET A 30 -8.33 -6.35 2.86
N GLY A 31 -8.36 -5.87 4.11
CA GLY A 31 -8.53 -6.70 5.30
C GLY A 31 -7.23 -7.32 5.80
N ALA A 32 -7.35 -8.33 6.68
CA ALA A 32 -6.25 -8.91 7.46
C ALA A 32 -5.43 -7.82 8.15
N LEU A 33 -6.13 -7.01 8.95
CA LEU A 33 -5.61 -5.78 9.55
C LEU A 33 -4.48 -6.08 10.55
N HIS A 34 -3.51 -5.19 10.59
CA HIS A 34 -2.34 -5.26 11.47
C HIS A 34 -1.91 -3.86 11.94
N GLY A 35 -0.88 -3.76 12.78
CA GLY A 35 -0.39 -2.50 13.34
C GLY A 35 -0.14 -1.40 12.30
N GLY A 36 0.32 -1.76 11.11
CA GLY A 36 0.48 -0.81 9.99
C GLY A 36 -0.83 -0.15 9.56
N HIS A 37 -1.94 -0.90 9.47
CA HIS A 37 -3.25 -0.31 9.20
C HIS A 37 -3.74 0.55 10.37
N LEU A 38 -3.53 0.07 11.60
CA LEU A 38 -3.95 0.82 12.80
C LEU A 38 -3.28 2.19 12.89
N SER A 39 -2.00 2.30 12.49
CA SER A 39 -1.29 3.59 12.46
C SER A 39 -1.90 4.60 11.47
N LEU A 40 -2.49 4.13 10.35
CA LEU A 40 -3.23 4.99 9.42
C LEU A 40 -4.47 5.58 10.11
N TYR A 41 -5.23 4.76 10.81
CA TYR A 41 -6.46 5.20 11.50
C TYR A 41 -6.16 6.14 12.68
N GLU A 42 -5.08 5.88 13.43
CA GLU A 42 -4.63 6.79 14.49
C GLU A 42 -4.31 8.18 13.96
N ARG A 43 -3.63 8.24 12.81
CA ARG A 43 -3.32 9.51 12.14
C ARG A 43 -4.59 10.17 11.60
N ALA A 44 -5.44 9.39 10.93
CA ALA A 44 -6.71 9.88 10.38
C ALA A 44 -7.59 10.48 11.49
N ARG A 45 -7.68 9.83 12.66
CA ARG A 45 -8.44 10.30 13.81
C ARG A 45 -7.97 11.65 14.35
N LYS A 46 -6.67 11.92 14.30
CA LYS A 46 -6.10 13.20 14.76
C LYS A 46 -6.39 14.38 13.83
N GLU A 47 -6.70 14.11 12.58
CA GLU A 47 -6.81 15.12 11.52
C GLU A 47 -8.21 15.30 10.94
N ASN A 48 -9.17 14.44 11.36
CA ASN A 48 -10.54 14.44 10.83
C ASN A 48 -11.57 14.24 11.93
N ASP A 49 -12.80 14.72 11.67
CA ASP A 49 -13.92 14.58 12.61
C ASP A 49 -14.48 13.17 12.62
N ILE A 50 -14.52 12.51 11.44
CA ILE A 50 -14.90 11.11 11.29
C ILE A 50 -13.86 10.37 10.47
N VAL A 51 -13.71 9.09 10.78
CA VAL A 51 -12.80 8.17 10.05
C VAL A 51 -13.58 7.00 9.50
N VAL A 52 -13.46 6.79 8.20
CA VAL A 52 -14.03 5.65 7.48
C VAL A 52 -12.92 4.71 7.07
N SER A 53 -13.10 3.42 7.31
CA SER A 53 -12.29 2.34 6.74
C SER A 53 -13.07 1.64 5.64
N SER A 54 -12.39 1.01 4.66
CA SER A 54 -13.01 -0.02 3.85
C SER A 54 -12.23 -1.31 3.91
N ILE A 55 -12.94 -2.44 3.81
CA ILE A 55 -12.36 -3.78 3.71
C ILE A 55 -12.92 -4.44 2.44
N PHE A 56 -12.09 -4.52 1.40
CA PHE A 56 -12.47 -5.14 0.12
C PHE A 56 -11.27 -5.77 -0.57
N VAL A 57 -11.30 -7.08 -0.76
CA VAL A 57 -10.29 -7.80 -1.54
C VAL A 57 -10.64 -7.62 -3.02
N ASN A 58 -9.96 -6.65 -3.67
CA ASN A 58 -10.25 -6.25 -5.04
C ASN A 58 -9.73 -7.27 -6.06
N PRO A 59 -10.60 -8.00 -6.79
CA PRO A 59 -10.15 -9.03 -7.73
C PRO A 59 -9.35 -8.45 -8.91
N THR A 60 -9.66 -7.23 -9.34
CA THR A 60 -9.10 -6.66 -10.58
C THR A 60 -7.63 -6.29 -10.49
N GLN A 61 -7.06 -6.18 -9.28
CA GLN A 61 -5.64 -5.88 -9.09
C GLN A 61 -4.74 -7.12 -8.94
N PHE A 62 -5.32 -8.33 -8.92
CA PHE A 62 -4.55 -9.58 -8.85
C PHE A 62 -4.28 -10.11 -10.25
N ASN A 63 -2.99 -10.36 -10.55
CA ASN A 63 -2.55 -11.00 -11.79
C ASN A 63 -2.46 -12.53 -11.64
N ASN A 64 -2.28 -12.99 -10.40
CA ASN A 64 -2.21 -14.41 -10.06
C ASN A 64 -3.51 -14.84 -9.33
N PRO A 65 -4.34 -15.72 -9.93
CA PRO A 65 -5.55 -16.23 -9.28
C PRO A 65 -5.28 -16.95 -7.95
N GLU A 66 -4.16 -17.63 -7.82
CA GLU A 66 -3.77 -18.32 -6.60
C GLU A 66 -3.47 -17.34 -5.45
N ASP A 67 -2.85 -16.18 -5.73
CA ASP A 67 -2.63 -15.13 -4.73
C ASP A 67 -3.95 -14.50 -4.27
N LEU A 68 -4.91 -14.33 -5.18
CA LEU A 68 -6.28 -13.88 -4.83
C LEU A 68 -7.01 -14.91 -3.96
N GLU A 69 -6.90 -16.18 -4.29
CA GLU A 69 -7.55 -17.27 -3.54
C GLU A 69 -6.99 -17.40 -2.14
N LYS A 70 -5.65 -17.34 -2.01
CA LYS A 70 -4.91 -17.45 -0.74
C LYS A 70 -4.88 -16.14 0.06
N TYR A 71 -5.41 -15.03 -0.49
CA TYR A 71 -5.39 -13.76 0.25
C TYR A 71 -6.26 -13.87 1.50
N PRO A 72 -5.75 -13.51 2.70
CA PRO A 72 -6.47 -13.66 3.96
C PRO A 72 -7.79 -12.88 3.97
N ARG A 73 -8.87 -13.53 4.41
CA ARG A 73 -10.20 -12.95 4.58
C ARG A 73 -10.64 -13.13 6.03
N THR A 74 -10.56 -12.06 6.81
CA THR A 74 -10.72 -12.07 8.27
C THR A 74 -11.69 -10.97 8.73
N ILE A 75 -12.79 -10.77 7.98
CA ILE A 75 -13.70 -9.62 8.15
C ILE A 75 -14.18 -9.44 9.59
N GLU A 76 -14.63 -10.49 10.27
CA GLU A 76 -15.12 -10.41 11.65
C GLU A 76 -14.00 -9.99 12.61
N ALA A 77 -12.82 -10.62 12.49
CA ALA A 77 -11.65 -10.27 13.32
C ALA A 77 -11.16 -8.85 13.04
N ASP A 78 -11.23 -8.38 11.79
CA ASP A 78 -10.88 -7.02 11.40
C ASP A 78 -11.85 -5.99 12.00
N ILE A 79 -13.16 -6.28 11.97
CA ILE A 79 -14.19 -5.43 12.59
C ILE A 79 -13.98 -5.34 14.11
N ASP A 80 -13.78 -6.48 14.77
CA ASP A 80 -13.49 -6.54 16.21
C ASP A 80 -12.22 -5.74 16.58
N LEU A 81 -11.19 -5.80 15.73
CA LEU A 81 -9.96 -5.06 15.92
C LEU A 81 -10.19 -3.54 15.78
N LEU A 82 -10.94 -3.11 14.78
CA LEU A 82 -11.28 -1.71 14.58
C LEU A 82 -12.13 -1.15 15.73
N GLU A 83 -13.11 -1.91 16.23
CA GLU A 83 -13.93 -1.49 17.37
C GLU A 83 -13.12 -1.25 18.64
N LYS A 84 -12.13 -2.12 18.89
CA LYS A 84 -11.23 -1.99 20.05
C LYS A 84 -10.37 -0.75 20.02
N THR A 85 -9.96 -0.30 18.83
CA THR A 85 -9.08 0.89 18.69
C THR A 85 -9.82 2.20 18.89
N LYS A 86 -11.13 2.24 18.64
CA LYS A 86 -11.98 3.45 18.68
C LYS A 86 -11.51 4.58 17.74
N ASN A 87 -10.66 4.26 16.76
CA ASN A 87 -10.12 5.23 15.79
C ASN A 87 -10.95 5.32 14.51
N VAL A 88 -11.94 4.43 14.33
CA VAL A 88 -12.78 4.33 13.13
C VAL A 88 -14.24 4.47 13.53
N ASP A 89 -14.98 5.34 12.83
CA ASP A 89 -16.41 5.56 13.08
C ASP A 89 -17.30 4.65 12.23
N ALA A 90 -16.86 4.35 11.00
CA ALA A 90 -17.55 3.44 10.11
C ALA A 90 -16.57 2.55 9.34
N VAL A 91 -16.92 1.27 9.16
CA VAL A 91 -16.24 0.34 8.28
C VAL A 91 -17.16 -0.05 7.14
N TYR A 92 -16.71 0.19 5.91
CA TYR A 92 -17.40 -0.17 4.68
C TYR A 92 -16.90 -1.51 4.16
N THR A 93 -17.78 -2.48 4.04
CA THR A 93 -17.49 -3.84 3.55
C THR A 93 -18.35 -4.11 2.30
N PRO A 94 -18.02 -3.46 1.15
CA PRO A 94 -18.83 -3.58 -0.07
C PRO A 94 -18.80 -4.98 -0.65
N SER A 95 -19.87 -5.32 -1.39
CA SER A 95 -19.86 -6.41 -2.35
C SER A 95 -19.12 -6.00 -3.63
N VAL A 96 -18.88 -6.98 -4.52
CA VAL A 96 -18.34 -6.69 -5.86
C VAL A 96 -19.27 -5.79 -6.64
N GLU A 97 -20.57 -6.02 -6.56
CA GLU A 97 -21.62 -5.28 -7.26
C GLU A 97 -21.70 -3.82 -6.80
N ASP A 98 -21.39 -3.53 -5.54
CA ASP A 98 -21.34 -2.16 -5.01
C ASP A 98 -20.22 -1.31 -5.66
N LEU A 99 -19.10 -1.93 -5.99
CA LEU A 99 -17.94 -1.25 -6.58
C LEU A 99 -17.84 -1.42 -8.10
N TYR A 100 -18.45 -2.48 -8.63
CA TYR A 100 -18.43 -2.83 -10.05
C TYR A 100 -19.85 -3.14 -10.56
N PRO A 101 -20.76 -2.16 -10.58
CA PRO A 101 -22.18 -2.41 -10.92
C PRO A 101 -22.40 -2.87 -12.36
N ASN A 102 -21.42 -2.64 -13.24
CA ASN A 102 -21.48 -3.05 -14.67
C ASN A 102 -20.60 -4.28 -14.97
N GLY A 103 -20.11 -4.97 -13.93
CA GLY A 103 -19.17 -6.08 -14.05
C GLY A 103 -17.75 -5.72 -13.69
N LEU A 104 -16.87 -6.73 -13.52
CA LEU A 104 -15.48 -6.57 -13.13
C LEU A 104 -14.61 -6.01 -14.28
N GLU A 105 -14.84 -4.76 -14.66
CA GLU A 105 -14.08 -4.09 -15.69
C GLU A 105 -13.01 -3.17 -15.05
N ARG A 106 -11.78 -3.22 -15.59
CA ARG A 106 -10.71 -2.29 -15.24
C ARG A 106 -10.76 -1.10 -16.21
N LYS A 107 -10.74 0.10 -15.65
CA LYS A 107 -10.45 1.29 -16.44
C LYS A 107 -8.96 1.31 -16.79
N SER A 108 -8.60 1.94 -17.89
CA SER A 108 -7.21 2.19 -18.25
C SER A 108 -6.84 3.62 -17.87
N TYR A 109 -5.68 3.79 -17.26
CA TYR A 109 -5.16 5.08 -16.84
C TYR A 109 -3.77 5.31 -17.40
N ASP A 110 -3.45 6.57 -17.64
CA ASP A 110 -2.09 7.03 -17.88
C ASP A 110 -1.58 7.72 -16.60
N PHE A 111 -0.63 7.08 -15.91
CA PHE A 111 0.00 7.63 -14.71
C PHE A 111 1.37 8.27 -15.01
N ASP A 112 1.58 8.78 -16.22
CA ASP A 112 2.81 9.42 -16.70
C ASP A 112 4.03 8.47 -16.65
N GLY A 113 3.79 7.16 -16.83
CA GLY A 113 4.81 6.11 -16.86
C GLY A 113 5.13 5.48 -15.51
N LEU A 114 4.59 5.98 -14.39
CA LEU A 114 4.79 5.38 -13.06
C LEU A 114 4.32 3.91 -13.00
N GLU A 115 3.32 3.57 -13.80
CA GLU A 115 2.74 2.22 -13.92
C GLU A 115 3.65 1.22 -14.65
N ASN A 116 4.72 1.68 -15.31
CA ASN A 116 5.61 0.84 -16.11
C ASN A 116 6.88 0.40 -15.37
N GLU A 117 7.07 0.87 -14.15
CA GLU A 117 8.23 0.56 -13.32
C GLU A 117 7.92 -0.57 -12.32
N MET A 118 8.94 -1.21 -11.76
CA MET A 118 8.88 -2.17 -10.63
C MET A 118 7.64 -3.09 -10.64
N GLU A 119 6.69 -2.87 -9.72
CA GLU A 119 5.45 -3.66 -9.58
C GLU A 119 4.60 -3.63 -10.85
N GLY A 120 4.53 -2.49 -11.51
CA GLY A 120 3.76 -2.37 -12.75
C GLY A 120 4.37 -3.15 -13.90
N LYS A 121 5.71 -3.21 -13.97
CA LYS A 121 6.43 -4.01 -14.97
C LYS A 121 6.24 -5.51 -14.75
N SER A 122 6.31 -5.97 -13.49
CA SER A 122 6.13 -7.38 -13.14
C SER A 122 4.65 -7.82 -13.14
N ARG A 123 3.72 -6.87 -13.03
CA ARG A 123 2.28 -7.12 -12.87
C ARG A 123 1.45 -6.24 -13.84
N PRO A 124 1.48 -6.49 -15.16
CA PRO A 124 0.76 -5.66 -16.14
C PRO A 124 -0.73 -5.50 -15.81
N GLY A 125 -1.24 -4.24 -15.83
CA GLY A 125 -2.62 -3.89 -15.48
C GLY A 125 -2.95 -3.87 -13.98
N HIS A 126 -1.99 -4.17 -13.10
CA HIS A 126 -2.18 -4.10 -11.65
C HIS A 126 -2.64 -2.70 -11.21
N PHE A 127 -1.96 -1.65 -11.66
CA PHE A 127 -2.29 -0.28 -11.28
C PHE A 127 -3.56 0.25 -11.93
N ASP A 128 -3.98 -0.28 -13.06
CA ASP A 128 -5.33 -0.03 -13.60
C ASP A 128 -6.41 -0.59 -12.65
N GLY A 129 -6.19 -1.80 -12.12
CA GLY A 129 -7.06 -2.38 -11.10
C GLY A 129 -7.10 -1.58 -9.80
N VAL A 130 -5.95 -1.14 -9.31
CA VAL A 130 -5.84 -0.26 -8.12
C VAL A 130 -6.53 1.08 -8.38
N GLY A 131 -6.24 1.71 -9.51
CA GLY A 131 -6.86 2.99 -9.90
C GLY A 131 -8.38 2.89 -9.96
N THR A 132 -8.90 1.81 -10.56
CA THR A 132 -10.35 1.60 -10.71
C THR A 132 -11.05 1.50 -9.36
N VAL A 133 -10.56 0.65 -8.45
CA VAL A 133 -11.20 0.48 -7.13
C VAL A 133 -11.06 1.71 -6.26
N VAL A 134 -9.89 2.37 -6.27
CA VAL A 134 -9.65 3.56 -5.45
C VAL A 134 -10.48 4.75 -5.95
N GLU A 135 -10.60 4.95 -7.28
CA GLU A 135 -11.49 5.98 -7.83
C GLU A 135 -12.93 5.76 -7.38
N GLU A 136 -13.43 4.51 -7.45
CA GLU A 136 -14.80 4.20 -7.04
C GLU A 136 -15.00 4.41 -5.53
N LEU A 137 -14.06 3.94 -4.70
CA LEU A 137 -14.10 4.17 -3.25
C LEU A 137 -14.07 5.69 -2.93
N PHE A 138 -13.24 6.47 -3.62
CA PHE A 138 -13.21 7.92 -3.44
C PHE A 138 -14.50 8.60 -3.86
N ARG A 139 -15.13 8.13 -4.94
CA ARG A 139 -16.43 8.63 -5.40
C ARG A 139 -17.54 8.35 -4.38
N GLN A 140 -17.51 7.19 -3.72
CA GLN A 140 -18.53 6.80 -2.74
C GLN A 140 -18.29 7.43 -1.36
N VAL A 141 -17.04 7.41 -0.85
CA VAL A 141 -16.69 7.94 0.49
C VAL A 141 -16.52 9.46 0.47
N GLN A 142 -16.08 10.04 -0.65
CA GLN A 142 -15.82 11.48 -0.82
C GLN A 142 -14.98 12.07 0.32
N PRO A 143 -13.80 11.51 0.65
CA PRO A 143 -13.02 11.95 1.80
C PRO A 143 -12.35 13.30 1.56
N ASP A 144 -12.04 14.03 2.65
CA ASP A 144 -11.16 15.20 2.62
C ASP A 144 -9.69 14.77 2.63
N ASN A 145 -9.35 13.75 3.44
CA ASN A 145 -8.02 13.16 3.49
C ASN A 145 -8.11 11.65 3.29
N ALA A 146 -7.17 11.08 2.52
CA ALA A 146 -7.03 9.64 2.39
C ALA A 146 -5.61 9.20 2.74
N TYR A 147 -5.49 8.12 3.54
CA TYR A 147 -4.24 7.67 4.18
C TYR A 147 -3.77 6.36 3.58
N PHE A 148 -2.49 6.33 3.17
CA PHE A 148 -1.85 5.16 2.57
C PHE A 148 -0.45 4.96 3.15
N GLY A 149 -0.01 3.71 3.26
CA GLY A 149 1.33 3.41 3.78
C GLY A 149 2.42 3.58 2.72
N ASP A 150 3.56 4.17 3.09
CA ASP A 150 4.76 4.30 2.26
C ASP A 150 5.39 2.93 1.91
N LYS A 151 4.95 1.85 2.57
CA LYS A 151 5.40 0.50 2.22
C LYS A 151 5.12 0.18 0.75
N ASP A 152 3.95 0.54 0.27
CA ASP A 152 3.55 0.40 -1.13
C ASP A 152 3.75 1.74 -1.86
N PHE A 153 5.01 2.25 -1.84
CA PHE A 153 5.37 3.60 -2.27
C PHE A 153 4.97 3.89 -3.73
N GLN A 154 5.18 2.94 -4.63
CA GLN A 154 4.74 3.09 -6.02
C GLN A 154 3.21 3.21 -6.10
N GLN A 155 2.46 2.42 -5.34
CA GLN A 155 1.00 2.56 -5.25
C GLN A 155 0.59 3.94 -4.71
N LEU A 156 1.27 4.45 -3.70
CA LEU A 156 1.03 5.81 -3.18
C LEU A 156 1.28 6.88 -4.25
N ALA A 157 2.36 6.76 -5.04
CA ALA A 157 2.65 7.66 -6.15
C ALA A 157 1.55 7.60 -7.24
N ILE A 158 1.10 6.40 -7.59
CA ILE A 158 -0.01 6.15 -8.52
C ILE A 158 -1.31 6.81 -8.03
N ILE A 159 -1.65 6.66 -6.74
CA ILE A 159 -2.87 7.25 -6.17
C ILE A 159 -2.80 8.78 -6.15
N LYS A 160 -1.64 9.36 -5.80
CA LYS A 160 -1.43 10.81 -5.91
C LYS A 160 -1.63 11.29 -7.36
N LYS A 161 -1.10 10.54 -8.34
CA LYS A 161 -1.28 10.85 -9.76
C LYS A 161 -2.73 10.72 -10.20
N LEU A 162 -3.46 9.69 -9.74
CA LEU A 162 -4.88 9.49 -9.99
C LEU A 162 -5.70 10.71 -9.53
N VAL A 163 -5.51 11.14 -8.28
CA VAL A 163 -6.20 12.31 -7.70
C VAL A 163 -5.90 13.57 -8.50
N GLN A 164 -4.63 13.78 -8.89
CA GLN A 164 -4.21 14.92 -9.70
C GLN A 164 -4.90 14.92 -11.07
N LYS A 165 -4.87 13.78 -11.80
CA LYS A 165 -5.45 13.66 -13.15
C LYS A 165 -6.96 13.78 -13.17
N LEU A 166 -7.63 13.21 -12.17
CA LEU A 166 -9.08 13.31 -12.00
C LEU A 166 -9.53 14.62 -11.33
N LYS A 167 -8.59 15.46 -10.89
CA LYS A 167 -8.84 16.73 -10.18
C LYS A 167 -9.76 16.56 -8.97
N LEU A 168 -9.57 15.48 -8.23
CA LEU A 168 -10.35 15.21 -7.02
C LEU A 168 -9.87 16.11 -5.89
N PRO A 169 -10.78 16.71 -5.09
CA PRO A 169 -10.42 17.58 -3.95
C PRO A 169 -10.05 16.74 -2.71
N ILE A 170 -9.13 15.78 -2.87
CA ILE A 170 -8.73 14.84 -1.82
C ILE A 170 -7.24 15.03 -1.54
N ASN A 171 -6.88 15.23 -0.28
CA ASN A 171 -5.51 15.26 0.15
C ASN A 171 -5.01 13.83 0.44
N ILE A 172 -3.96 13.39 -0.26
CA ILE A 172 -3.36 12.07 -0.08
C ILE A 172 -2.19 12.15 0.90
N VAL A 173 -2.33 11.45 2.02
CA VAL A 173 -1.34 11.42 3.12
C VAL A 173 -0.58 10.09 3.07
N GLY A 174 0.73 10.16 2.83
CA GLY A 174 1.65 9.02 2.98
C GLY A 174 2.02 8.84 4.46
N MET A 175 2.07 7.58 4.90
CA MET A 175 2.42 7.22 6.27
C MET A 175 3.68 6.37 6.31
N PRO A 176 4.63 6.67 7.20
CA PRO A 176 5.86 5.90 7.33
C PRO A 176 5.58 4.40 7.48
N ILE A 177 6.51 3.59 6.99
CA ILE A 177 6.40 2.13 7.07
C ILE A 177 6.36 1.70 8.53
N PHE A 178 5.28 1.04 8.92
CA PHE A 178 5.17 0.42 10.24
C PHE A 178 5.90 -0.92 10.21
N ARG A 179 6.84 -1.10 11.16
CA ARG A 179 7.71 -2.27 11.22
C ARG A 179 7.47 -3.08 12.48
N GLU A 180 7.72 -4.37 12.39
CA GLU A 180 7.85 -5.25 13.55
C GLU A 180 9.12 -4.88 14.34
N GLU A 181 9.26 -5.36 15.57
CA GLU A 181 10.47 -5.16 16.40
C GLU A 181 11.75 -5.67 15.68
N SER A 182 11.62 -6.69 14.86
CA SER A 182 12.68 -7.21 14.00
C SER A 182 13.14 -6.27 12.87
N GLY A 183 12.37 -5.20 12.60
CA GLY A 183 12.54 -4.31 11.46
C GLY A 183 11.74 -4.73 10.23
N LEU A 184 11.21 -5.95 10.15
CA LEU A 184 10.39 -6.41 9.03
C LEU A 184 9.18 -5.49 8.81
N ALA A 185 8.98 -5.02 7.58
CA ALA A 185 7.81 -4.24 7.23
C ALA A 185 6.53 -5.05 7.46
N MET A 186 5.56 -4.50 8.21
CA MET A 186 4.29 -5.18 8.44
C MET A 186 3.49 -5.34 7.16
N SER A 187 3.01 -6.56 6.94
CA SER A 187 2.19 -6.95 5.80
C SER A 187 1.24 -8.07 6.20
N SER A 188 0.02 -8.07 5.63
CA SER A 188 -0.92 -9.21 5.78
C SER A 188 -0.31 -10.52 5.26
N ARG A 189 0.63 -10.44 4.29
CA ARG A 189 1.36 -11.62 3.80
C ARG A 189 2.32 -12.21 4.81
N ASN A 190 2.75 -11.47 5.85
CA ASN A 190 3.60 -12.02 6.92
C ASN A 190 2.92 -13.17 7.69
N MET A 191 1.58 -13.22 7.69
CA MET A 191 0.82 -14.33 8.29
C MET A 191 1.01 -15.67 7.57
N ARG A 192 1.51 -15.65 6.33
CA ARG A 192 1.79 -16.84 5.53
C ARG A 192 3.19 -17.43 5.80
N LEU A 193 4.03 -16.71 6.52
CA LEU A 193 5.37 -17.13 6.89
C LEU A 193 5.35 -17.99 8.16
N SER A 194 6.20 -19.01 8.21
CA SER A 194 6.51 -19.69 9.46
C SER A 194 7.24 -18.74 10.44
N PRO A 195 7.23 -19.01 11.74
CA PRO A 195 7.98 -18.19 12.71
C PRO A 195 9.47 -18.05 12.36
N GLU A 196 10.09 -19.13 11.87
CA GLU A 196 11.50 -19.13 11.43
C GLU A 196 11.72 -18.22 10.21
N GLN A 197 10.86 -18.35 9.18
CA GLN A 197 10.93 -17.52 7.98
C GLN A 197 10.71 -16.04 8.31
N ARG A 198 9.77 -15.74 9.22
CA ARG A 198 9.49 -14.38 9.67
C ARG A 198 10.68 -13.78 10.41
N ASP A 199 11.38 -14.56 11.25
CA ASP A 199 12.61 -14.09 11.90
C ASP A 199 13.73 -13.85 10.87
N LYS A 200 13.94 -14.78 9.93
CA LYS A 200 14.94 -14.61 8.86
C LYS A 200 14.63 -13.41 7.96
N ALA A 201 13.36 -13.05 7.75
CA ALA A 201 12.94 -11.94 6.88
C ALA A 201 13.40 -10.55 7.37
N LYS A 202 13.87 -10.42 8.61
CA LYS A 202 14.57 -9.21 9.09
C LYS A 202 15.77 -8.83 8.23
N LEU A 203 16.35 -9.81 7.50
CA LEU A 203 17.43 -9.58 6.55
C LEU A 203 17.06 -8.51 5.51
N ILE A 204 15.80 -8.46 5.08
CA ILE A 204 15.34 -7.50 4.06
C ILE A 204 15.60 -6.07 4.51
N TYR A 205 15.12 -5.71 5.71
CA TYR A 205 15.31 -4.36 6.22
C TYR A 205 16.76 -4.07 6.61
N ALA A 206 17.46 -5.03 7.21
CA ALA A 206 18.89 -4.88 7.53
C ALA A 206 19.73 -4.60 6.27
N THR A 207 19.41 -5.26 5.16
CA THR A 207 20.05 -5.02 3.86
C THR A 207 19.75 -3.62 3.33
N LEU A 208 18.49 -3.15 3.43
CA LEU A 208 18.12 -1.79 3.02
C LEU A 208 18.85 -0.72 3.86
N VAL A 209 18.95 -0.92 5.18
CA VAL A 209 19.70 -0.02 6.07
C VAL A 209 21.16 0.04 5.65
N LYS A 210 21.78 -1.11 5.35
CA LYS A 210 23.16 -1.15 4.90
C LYS A 210 23.35 -0.52 3.52
N ALA A 211 22.41 -0.73 2.61
CA ALA A 211 22.40 -0.06 1.31
C ALA A 211 22.33 1.47 1.46
N ASN A 212 21.52 1.99 2.40
CA ASN A 212 21.48 3.42 2.71
C ASN A 212 22.81 3.95 3.27
N GLU A 213 23.46 3.20 4.18
CA GLU A 213 24.80 3.58 4.68
C GLU A 213 25.88 3.64 3.59
N MET A 214 25.76 2.79 2.57
CA MET A 214 26.67 2.74 1.41
C MET A 214 26.34 3.82 0.37
N PHE A 215 25.08 4.21 0.27
CA PHE A 215 24.64 5.27 -0.64
C PHE A 215 25.47 6.54 -0.42
N ARG A 216 25.93 7.23 -1.42
CA ARG A 216 26.87 8.38 -1.35
C ARG A 216 28.31 8.08 -0.91
N LYS A 217 28.62 6.89 -0.40
CA LYS A 217 30.00 6.48 -0.03
C LYS A 217 30.59 5.52 -1.03
N SER A 218 29.75 4.88 -1.83
CA SER A 218 30.10 3.87 -2.82
C SER A 218 29.39 4.15 -4.14
N SER A 219 29.78 3.48 -5.22
CA SER A 219 29.03 3.56 -6.47
C SER A 219 27.66 2.86 -6.34
N LEU A 220 26.68 3.24 -7.16
CA LEU A 220 25.39 2.52 -7.22
C LEU A 220 25.57 1.04 -7.56
N SER A 221 26.58 0.73 -8.39
CA SER A 221 26.93 -0.65 -8.72
C SER A 221 27.42 -1.44 -7.51
N ASP A 222 28.28 -0.83 -6.64
CA ASP A 222 28.76 -1.51 -5.43
C ASP A 222 27.62 -1.81 -4.46
N VAL A 223 26.65 -0.88 -4.34
CA VAL A 223 25.44 -1.09 -3.52
C VAL A 223 24.62 -2.26 -4.05
N LYS A 224 24.41 -2.34 -5.37
CA LYS A 224 23.68 -3.44 -6.01
C LYS A 224 24.39 -4.78 -5.79
N ILE A 225 25.70 -4.85 -6.07
CA ILE A 225 26.51 -6.06 -5.86
C ILE A 225 26.44 -6.51 -4.39
N PHE A 226 26.48 -5.59 -3.44
CA PHE A 226 26.35 -5.92 -2.02
C PHE A 226 24.99 -6.59 -1.74
N VAL A 227 23.88 -6.01 -2.25
CA VAL A 227 22.54 -6.58 -2.05
C VAL A 227 22.42 -7.95 -2.70
N GLU A 228 22.82 -8.10 -3.97
CA GLU A 228 22.78 -9.36 -4.71
C GLU A 228 23.51 -10.46 -3.94
N LYS A 229 24.76 -10.23 -3.53
CA LYS A 229 25.54 -11.19 -2.72
C LYS A 229 24.87 -11.54 -1.40
N THR A 230 24.26 -10.56 -0.71
CA THR A 230 23.57 -10.81 0.56
C THR A 230 22.44 -11.82 0.39
N PHE A 231 21.72 -11.78 -0.74
CA PHE A 231 20.62 -12.69 -1.00
C PHE A 231 21.07 -14.00 -1.66
N GLU A 232 22.18 -14.01 -2.44
CA GLU A 232 22.81 -15.25 -2.92
C GLU A 232 23.24 -16.17 -1.76
N ASP A 233 23.69 -15.60 -0.65
CA ASP A 233 24.10 -16.31 0.55
C ASP A 233 22.92 -16.66 1.49
N SER A 234 21.68 -16.43 1.08
CA SER A 234 20.46 -16.64 1.88
C SER A 234 19.53 -17.69 1.26
N ASP A 235 18.53 -18.13 2.06
CA ASP A 235 17.43 -19.00 1.59
C ASP A 235 16.34 -18.24 0.81
N PHE A 236 16.56 -16.94 0.49
CA PHE A 236 15.56 -16.05 -0.11
C PHE A 236 15.93 -15.76 -1.57
N GLU A 237 14.93 -15.69 -2.44
CA GLU A 237 15.11 -15.29 -3.82
C GLU A 237 14.93 -13.77 -3.94
N LEU A 238 15.97 -13.04 -4.34
CA LEU A 238 15.90 -11.62 -4.68
C LEU A 238 15.22 -11.48 -6.04
N GLU A 239 14.00 -10.94 -6.05
CA GLU A 239 13.28 -10.67 -7.28
C GLU A 239 13.79 -9.39 -7.97
N TYR A 240 14.00 -8.34 -7.19
CA TYR A 240 14.66 -7.11 -7.65
C TYR A 240 15.23 -6.30 -6.47
N PHE A 241 16.26 -5.52 -6.78
CA PHE A 241 16.72 -4.38 -5.99
C PHE A 241 16.97 -3.19 -6.92
N ILE A 242 16.32 -2.06 -6.65
CA ILE A 242 16.35 -0.87 -7.50
C ILE A 242 16.53 0.37 -6.64
N ILE A 243 17.49 1.23 -7.02
CA ILE A 243 17.60 2.59 -6.50
C ILE A 243 16.94 3.50 -7.54
N ALA A 244 15.84 4.15 -7.17
CA ALA A 244 15.05 4.97 -8.09
C ALA A 244 14.86 6.40 -7.59
N ASN A 245 14.65 7.31 -8.52
CA ASN A 245 14.21 8.67 -8.21
C ASN A 245 12.78 8.63 -7.67
N GLU A 246 12.49 9.30 -6.54
CA GLU A 246 11.17 9.22 -5.87
C GLU A 246 10.02 9.85 -6.67
N GLU A 247 10.31 10.80 -7.57
CA GLU A 247 9.27 11.46 -8.36
C GLU A 247 8.86 10.66 -9.60
N THR A 248 9.86 10.06 -10.27
CA THR A 248 9.66 9.37 -11.56
C THR A 248 9.60 7.86 -11.43
N LEU A 249 10.08 7.31 -10.30
CA LEU A 249 10.29 5.89 -10.02
C LEU A 249 11.25 5.19 -11.01
N LYS A 250 11.88 5.94 -11.89
CA LYS A 250 12.89 5.42 -12.81
C LYS A 250 14.16 5.09 -12.06
N GLU A 251 14.74 3.96 -12.41
CA GLU A 251 16.02 3.54 -11.88
C GLU A 251 17.10 4.58 -12.16
N ALA A 252 17.93 4.84 -11.15
CA ALA A 252 19.00 5.83 -11.24
C ALA A 252 20.28 5.21 -11.82
N ASP A 253 20.75 5.78 -12.92
CA ASP A 253 22.10 5.49 -13.45
C ASP A 253 23.17 6.27 -12.71
N LYS A 254 22.81 7.42 -12.17
CA LYS A 254 23.69 8.33 -11.41
C LYS A 254 22.86 9.13 -10.40
N ILE A 255 23.56 9.61 -9.36
CA ILE A 255 22.95 10.53 -8.39
C ILE A 255 23.06 11.97 -8.91
N GLU A 256 21.93 12.67 -8.92
CA GLU A 256 21.80 14.06 -9.31
C GLU A 256 21.54 14.94 -8.07
N ASN A 257 22.21 16.09 -7.97
CA ASN A 257 22.00 17.01 -6.87
C ASN A 257 20.57 17.56 -6.85
N GLY A 258 19.96 17.62 -5.67
CA GLY A 258 18.61 18.14 -5.49
C GLY A 258 17.49 17.15 -5.86
N ARG A 259 17.83 15.89 -6.16
CA ARG A 259 16.86 14.82 -6.34
C ARG A 259 16.84 13.89 -5.12
N SER A 260 15.66 13.38 -4.82
CA SER A 260 15.46 12.38 -3.77
C SER A 260 15.44 10.97 -4.37
N TYR A 261 16.05 10.04 -3.67
CA TYR A 261 16.17 8.64 -4.10
C TYR A 261 15.64 7.70 -3.03
N ARG A 262 15.17 6.55 -3.49
CA ARG A 262 14.66 5.48 -2.63
C ARG A 262 15.17 4.14 -3.13
N ALA A 263 15.58 3.29 -2.21
CA ALA A 263 15.85 1.90 -2.51
C ALA A 263 14.57 1.08 -2.36
N PHE A 264 14.29 0.25 -3.35
CA PHE A 264 13.16 -0.68 -3.39
C PHE A 264 13.67 -2.09 -3.49
N ILE A 265 13.03 -3.01 -2.79
CA ILE A 265 13.39 -4.42 -2.81
C ILE A 265 12.15 -5.30 -2.87
N GLY A 266 12.20 -6.34 -3.70
CA GLY A 266 11.23 -7.42 -3.76
C GLY A 266 11.93 -8.75 -3.53
N VAL A 267 11.40 -9.56 -2.63
CA VAL A 267 11.98 -10.83 -2.20
C VAL A 267 10.92 -11.91 -2.11
N LEU A 268 11.22 -13.11 -2.59
CA LEU A 268 10.41 -14.31 -2.38
C LEU A 268 10.96 -15.12 -1.22
N VAL A 269 10.10 -15.42 -0.26
CA VAL A 269 10.37 -16.25 0.92
C VAL A 269 9.43 -17.43 0.86
N ASP A 270 9.91 -18.58 0.40
CA ASP A 270 9.10 -19.80 0.22
C ASP A 270 7.78 -19.53 -0.54
N GLY A 271 7.88 -18.82 -1.67
CA GLY A 271 6.76 -18.46 -2.51
C GLY A 271 5.87 -17.32 -1.96
N VAL A 272 6.21 -16.74 -0.80
CA VAL A 272 5.56 -15.54 -0.28
C VAL A 272 6.33 -14.31 -0.70
N ARG A 273 5.71 -13.46 -1.51
CA ARG A 273 6.33 -12.24 -2.01
C ARG A 273 6.25 -11.11 -0.98
N LEU A 274 7.40 -10.60 -0.58
CA LEU A 274 7.56 -9.48 0.33
C LEU A 274 8.22 -8.30 -0.40
N ILE A 275 7.73 -7.10 -0.12
CA ILE A 275 8.35 -5.86 -0.61
C ILE A 275 8.66 -4.94 0.55
N ASP A 276 9.71 -4.15 0.38
CA ASP A 276 10.10 -3.10 1.30
C ASP A 276 10.80 -1.96 0.55
N ASN A 277 10.98 -0.84 1.22
CA ASN A 277 11.74 0.28 0.66
C ASN A 277 12.30 1.18 1.76
N ILE A 278 13.27 2.02 1.42
CA ILE A 278 13.84 3.02 2.32
C ILE A 278 14.24 4.26 1.52
N HIS A 279 13.95 5.46 2.09
CA HIS A 279 14.51 6.71 1.57
C HIS A 279 16.03 6.70 1.74
N LEU A 280 16.76 7.22 0.76
CA LEU A 280 18.23 7.25 0.76
C LEU A 280 18.73 8.66 1.04
N ASP A 281 19.54 8.79 2.10
CA ASP A 281 20.12 10.05 2.60
C ASP A 281 21.59 10.25 2.19
#